data_1f50c7f052dcbd1f421c3178fcb228a4
#
_entry.id   1f50c7f052dcbd1f421c3178fcb228a4
#
_cell.length_a   1.000
_cell.length_b   1.000
_cell.length_c   1.000
_cell.angle_alpha   90.00
_cell.angle_beta   90.00
_cell.angle_gamma   90.00
#
_symmetry.space_group_name_H-M   'P 1'
#
loop_
_entity.id
_entity.type
_entity.pdbx_description
1 polymer ?
#
loop_
_entity_poly.entity_id
_entity_poly.type
_entity_poly.pdbx_seq_one_letter_code
_entity_poly.pdbx_strand_id
1 'polypeptide(L)'
;MSEALILAFLFFMGCIVGWGIEVIFRRFKKENVSRKWVNPGFLVGPYLPLYGFGLCGLYLLASLENTSLIEEVTAGSKIVLFLIMAIVMTLFEYIAGLIFIKGMHVQLWDYSKEKFNIQGIICLKFSIFWAILGAIYYFLIHPHILNALQWLSHNLQFSFFIGAFFGVFMVDVVYSLNIVTKV
;
A
#
# COMPACT_ATOMS: atom_id res chain seq x y z
N MET A 1 -12.15 16.65 -11.57
CA MET A 1 -10.75 16.35 -11.19
C MET A 1 -10.26 15.21 -12.06
N SER A 2 -9.00 15.21 -12.52
CA SER A 2 -8.48 14.12 -13.35
C SER A 2 -8.23 12.87 -12.52
N GLU A 3 -8.40 11.67 -13.13
CA GLU A 3 -8.09 10.38 -12.47
C GLU A 3 -6.62 10.30 -12.04
N ALA A 4 -5.71 10.86 -12.85
CA ALA A 4 -4.31 10.92 -12.50
C ALA A 4 -4.04 11.69 -11.18
N LEU A 5 -4.75 12.79 -10.93
CA LEU A 5 -4.61 13.53 -9.67
C LEU A 5 -5.21 12.77 -8.50
N ILE A 6 -6.32 12.05 -8.71
CA ILE A 6 -6.90 11.16 -7.69
C ILE A 6 -5.90 10.09 -7.28
N LEU A 7 -5.36 9.36 -8.25
CA LEU A 7 -4.40 8.29 -7.99
C LEU A 7 -3.09 8.83 -7.36
N ALA A 8 -2.62 9.99 -7.80
CA ALA A 8 -1.44 10.63 -7.21
C ALA A 8 -1.69 11.00 -5.73
N PHE A 9 -2.85 11.56 -5.40
CA PHE A 9 -3.21 11.86 -4.02
C PHE A 9 -3.32 10.60 -3.16
N LEU A 10 -3.98 9.56 -3.67
CA LEU A 10 -4.13 8.29 -2.95
C LEU A 10 -2.78 7.59 -2.75
N PHE A 11 -1.92 7.60 -3.76
CA PHE A 11 -0.57 7.08 -3.64
C PHE A 11 0.22 7.81 -2.56
N PHE A 12 0.21 9.15 -2.60
CA PHE A 12 0.84 9.99 -1.58
C PHE A 12 0.35 9.64 -0.17
N MET A 13 -0.97 9.63 0.05
CA MET A 13 -1.56 9.32 1.35
C MET A 13 -1.26 7.88 1.80
N GLY A 14 -1.40 6.92 0.89
CA GLY A 14 -1.10 5.51 1.15
C GLY A 14 0.36 5.29 1.56
N CYS A 15 1.31 5.92 0.88
CA CYS A 15 2.73 5.83 1.20
C CYS A 15 3.04 6.29 2.63
N ILE A 16 2.51 7.46 3.05
CA ILE A 16 2.79 8.05 4.37
C ILE A 16 2.07 7.28 5.48
N VAL A 17 0.78 7.01 5.30
CA VAL A 17 -0.01 6.27 6.30
C VAL A 17 0.53 4.86 6.48
N GLY A 18 0.84 4.17 5.37
CA GLY A 18 1.42 2.84 5.39
C GLY A 18 2.79 2.80 6.07
N TRP A 19 3.64 3.80 5.84
CA TRP A 19 4.90 3.94 6.56
C TRP A 19 4.67 4.05 8.08
N GLY A 20 3.73 4.90 8.50
CA GLY A 20 3.39 5.05 9.91
C GLY A 20 2.89 3.74 10.55
N ILE A 21 2.00 3.02 9.88
CA ILE A 21 1.49 1.71 10.33
C ILE A 21 2.65 0.73 10.50
N GLU A 22 3.53 0.62 9.50
CA GLU A 22 4.63 -0.33 9.50
C GLU A 22 5.72 0.00 10.55
N VAL A 23 6.02 1.28 10.76
CA VAL A 23 6.92 1.74 11.84
C VAL A 23 6.39 1.33 13.21
N ILE A 24 5.09 1.53 13.45
CA ILE A 24 4.43 1.11 14.69
C ILE A 24 4.47 -0.41 14.81
N PHE A 25 4.07 -1.13 13.76
CA PHE A 25 4.10 -2.59 13.75
C PHE A 25 5.49 -3.15 14.09
N ARG A 26 6.54 -2.67 13.41
CA ARG A 26 7.93 -3.12 13.65
C ARG A 26 8.43 -2.77 15.04
N ARG A 27 8.00 -1.65 15.62
CA ARG A 27 8.35 -1.31 17.00
C ARG A 27 7.84 -2.36 18.00
N PHE A 28 6.63 -2.88 17.79
CA PHE A 28 6.00 -3.85 18.69
C PHE A 28 6.25 -5.32 18.31
N LYS A 29 6.98 -5.57 17.24
CA LYS A 29 7.37 -6.92 16.84
C LYS A 29 8.24 -7.59 17.91
N LYS A 30 8.07 -8.91 18.11
CA LYS A 30 8.80 -9.66 19.17
C LYS A 30 10.31 -9.60 19.02
N GLU A 31 10.80 -9.60 17.78
CA GLU A 31 12.22 -9.53 17.44
C GLU A 31 12.86 -8.18 17.79
N ASN A 32 12.07 -7.11 17.89
CA ASN A 32 12.53 -5.78 18.29
C ASN A 32 12.46 -5.61 19.80
N VAL A 33 13.28 -6.38 20.55
CA VAL A 33 13.29 -6.40 22.02
C VAL A 33 13.54 -5.00 22.60
N SER A 34 14.42 -4.22 22.00
CA SER A 34 14.77 -2.86 22.45
C SER A 34 13.76 -1.79 22.05
N ARG A 35 12.66 -2.16 21.36
CA ARG A 35 11.61 -1.22 20.92
C ARG A 35 12.13 -0.01 20.14
N LYS A 36 13.16 -0.21 19.34
CA LYS A 36 13.72 0.86 18.49
C LYS A 36 12.73 1.23 17.37
N TRP A 37 12.75 2.51 17.02
CA TRP A 37 12.08 2.98 15.80
C TRP A 37 12.96 2.65 14.59
N VAL A 38 12.42 1.90 13.66
CA VAL A 38 13.16 1.45 12.47
C VAL A 38 12.38 1.87 11.24
N ASN A 39 13.06 2.51 10.29
CA ASN A 39 12.47 2.77 8.98
C ASN A 39 12.22 1.43 8.27
N PRO A 40 10.96 1.12 7.93
CA PRO A 40 10.60 -0.20 7.38
C PRO A 40 10.92 -0.35 5.89
N GLY A 41 11.15 0.77 5.20
CA GLY A 41 11.24 0.82 3.74
C GLY A 41 12.66 0.68 3.19
N PHE A 42 12.71 0.52 1.88
CA PHE A 42 13.91 0.62 1.08
C PHE A 42 14.35 2.10 0.91
N LEU A 43 13.40 3.01 0.88
CA LEU A 43 13.60 4.45 0.72
C LEU A 43 13.97 5.10 2.06
N VAL A 44 14.71 6.22 1.99
CA VAL A 44 15.16 6.96 3.17
C VAL A 44 14.02 7.72 3.84
N GLY A 45 13.12 8.27 3.04
CA GLY A 45 12.01 9.08 3.51
C GLY A 45 10.86 8.29 4.17
N PRO A 46 9.91 9.00 4.81
CA PRO A 46 8.80 8.41 5.56
C PRO A 46 7.66 7.98 4.64
N TYR A 47 7.91 7.08 3.71
CA TYR A 47 6.91 6.57 2.78
C TYR A 47 7.19 5.15 2.32
N LEU A 48 6.12 4.37 2.10
CA LEU A 48 6.16 3.01 1.60
C LEU A 48 5.32 2.88 0.32
N PRO A 49 5.96 2.77 -0.87
CA PRO A 49 5.25 2.66 -2.16
C PRO A 49 4.26 1.50 -2.23
N LEU A 50 4.55 0.37 -1.56
CA LEU A 50 3.65 -0.79 -1.52
C LEU A 50 2.24 -0.40 -1.02
N TYR A 51 2.18 0.38 0.05
CA TYR A 51 0.90 0.86 0.60
C TYR A 51 0.24 1.93 -0.29
N GLY A 52 1.05 2.73 -0.99
CA GLY A 52 0.56 3.69 -1.99
C GLY A 52 -0.15 2.97 -3.15
N PHE A 53 0.51 1.99 -3.76
CA PHE A 53 -0.10 1.15 -4.80
C PHE A 53 -1.29 0.36 -4.26
N GLY A 54 -1.19 -0.16 -3.02
CA GLY A 54 -2.29 -0.85 -2.36
C GLY A 54 -3.54 0.02 -2.24
N LEU A 55 -3.39 1.26 -1.76
CA LEU A 55 -4.53 2.18 -1.62
C LEU A 55 -5.14 2.55 -2.98
N CYS A 56 -4.31 2.79 -4.01
CA CYS A 56 -4.80 3.00 -5.37
C CYS A 56 -5.59 1.79 -5.89
N GLY A 57 -5.06 0.58 -5.72
CA GLY A 57 -5.72 -0.65 -6.14
C GLY A 57 -7.05 -0.89 -5.42
N LEU A 58 -7.09 -0.69 -4.10
CA LEU A 58 -8.32 -0.80 -3.31
C LEU A 58 -9.37 0.23 -3.74
N TYR A 59 -8.96 1.47 -4.02
CA TYR A 59 -9.86 2.50 -4.52
C TYR A 59 -10.46 2.13 -5.88
N LEU A 60 -9.62 1.69 -6.83
CA LEU A 60 -10.08 1.28 -8.16
C LEU A 60 -11.05 0.11 -8.07
N LEU A 61 -10.76 -0.91 -7.25
CA LEU A 61 -11.64 -2.04 -7.03
C LEU A 61 -12.96 -1.64 -6.37
N ALA A 62 -12.93 -0.79 -5.34
CA ALA A 62 -14.14 -0.29 -4.70
C ALA A 62 -15.00 0.54 -5.68
N SER A 63 -14.37 1.28 -6.58
CA SER A 63 -15.06 2.09 -7.58
C SER A 63 -15.82 1.24 -8.61
N LEU A 64 -15.53 -0.07 -8.72
CA LEU A 64 -16.27 -1.01 -9.59
C LEU A 64 -17.74 -1.15 -9.18
N GLU A 65 -18.09 -0.91 -7.91
CA GLU A 65 -19.49 -0.89 -7.45
C GLU A 65 -20.35 0.13 -8.19
N ASN A 66 -19.74 1.21 -8.67
CA ASN A 66 -20.42 2.29 -9.38
C ASN A 66 -20.39 2.12 -10.91
N THR A 67 -19.94 0.96 -11.39
CA THR A 67 -19.85 0.67 -12.83
C THR A 67 -20.95 -0.30 -13.24
N SER A 68 -21.23 -0.35 -14.54
CA SER A 68 -22.16 -1.32 -15.13
C SER A 68 -21.72 -2.79 -14.99
N LEU A 69 -20.54 -3.05 -14.45
CA LEU A 69 -20.05 -4.41 -14.17
C LEU A 69 -20.74 -5.06 -12.97
N ILE A 70 -21.29 -4.25 -12.07
CA ILE A 70 -22.09 -4.72 -10.93
C ILE A 70 -23.49 -4.14 -11.10
N GLU A 71 -24.40 -4.94 -11.67
CA GLU A 71 -25.78 -4.53 -11.95
C GLU A 71 -26.56 -4.18 -10.68
N GLU A 72 -26.29 -4.89 -9.57
CA GLU A 72 -26.87 -4.61 -8.26
C GLU A 72 -25.83 -4.80 -7.15
N VAL A 73 -25.74 -3.80 -6.26
CA VAL A 73 -24.88 -3.85 -5.07
C VAL A 73 -25.56 -4.69 -3.99
N THR A 74 -25.39 -6.00 -4.06
CA THR A 74 -25.91 -6.96 -3.08
C THR A 74 -24.84 -7.31 -2.04
N ALA A 75 -25.25 -7.95 -0.93
CA ALA A 75 -24.30 -8.51 0.04
C ALA A 75 -23.33 -9.51 -0.61
N GLY A 76 -23.82 -10.29 -1.60
CA GLY A 76 -22.98 -11.23 -2.35
C GLY A 76 -21.91 -10.54 -3.19
N SER A 77 -22.26 -9.49 -3.94
CA SER A 77 -21.30 -8.73 -4.76
C SER A 77 -20.22 -8.06 -3.87
N LYS A 78 -20.59 -7.56 -2.69
CA LYS A 78 -19.64 -7.00 -1.72
C LYS A 78 -18.65 -8.04 -1.19
N ILE A 79 -19.11 -9.26 -0.89
CA ILE A 79 -18.24 -10.35 -0.45
C ILE A 79 -17.26 -10.74 -1.56
N VAL A 80 -17.74 -10.88 -2.82
CA VAL A 80 -16.88 -11.17 -3.95
C VAL A 80 -15.83 -10.09 -4.16
N LEU A 81 -16.22 -8.83 -4.11
CA LEU A 81 -15.30 -7.70 -4.24
C LEU A 81 -14.25 -7.68 -3.12
N PHE A 82 -14.66 -7.95 -1.89
CA PHE A 82 -13.74 -8.09 -0.75
C PHE A 82 -12.73 -9.23 -0.97
N LEU A 83 -13.16 -10.38 -1.46
CA LEU A 83 -12.25 -11.50 -1.76
C LEU A 83 -11.25 -11.14 -2.87
N ILE A 84 -11.71 -10.43 -3.90
CA ILE A 84 -10.82 -9.92 -4.96
C ILE A 84 -9.80 -8.94 -4.37
N MET A 85 -10.22 -8.01 -3.51
CA MET A 85 -9.30 -7.09 -2.83
C MET A 85 -8.23 -7.83 -2.02
N ALA A 86 -8.60 -8.86 -1.26
CA ALA A 86 -7.67 -9.66 -0.48
C ALA A 86 -6.61 -10.36 -1.36
N ILE A 87 -7.04 -10.92 -2.49
CA ILE A 87 -6.15 -11.55 -3.47
C ILE A 87 -5.21 -10.52 -4.08
N VAL A 88 -5.73 -9.38 -4.53
CA VAL A 88 -4.95 -8.32 -5.19
C VAL A 88 -3.90 -7.73 -4.24
N MET A 89 -4.25 -7.52 -2.97
CA MET A 89 -3.28 -7.04 -1.96
C MET A 89 -2.14 -8.04 -1.72
N THR A 90 -2.45 -9.34 -1.65
CA THR A 90 -1.45 -10.41 -1.55
C THR A 90 -0.56 -10.47 -2.80
N LEU A 91 -1.14 -10.25 -4.00
CA LEU A 91 -0.38 -10.19 -5.24
C LEU A 91 0.55 -8.97 -5.28
N PHE A 92 0.14 -7.81 -4.79
CA PHE A 92 1.02 -6.63 -4.69
C PHE A 92 2.22 -6.91 -3.78
N GLU A 93 2.01 -7.56 -2.62
CA GLU A 93 3.10 -7.98 -1.74
C GLU A 93 4.04 -8.97 -2.45
N TYR A 94 3.49 -9.94 -3.18
CA TYR A 94 4.27 -10.93 -3.92
C TYR A 94 5.11 -10.29 -5.03
N ILE A 95 4.52 -9.40 -5.83
CA ILE A 95 5.23 -8.68 -6.89
C ILE A 95 6.34 -7.81 -6.30
N ALA A 96 6.06 -7.07 -5.22
CA ALA A 96 7.07 -6.29 -4.52
C ALA A 96 8.23 -7.17 -4.02
N GLY A 97 7.92 -8.35 -3.45
CA GLY A 97 8.94 -9.31 -3.03
C GLY A 97 9.76 -9.88 -4.18
N LEU A 98 9.15 -10.14 -5.34
CA LEU A 98 9.89 -10.55 -6.54
C LEU A 98 10.87 -9.46 -6.99
N ILE A 99 10.46 -8.20 -6.98
CA ILE A 99 11.30 -7.07 -7.38
C ILE A 99 12.45 -6.90 -6.38
N PHE A 100 12.14 -6.71 -5.10
CA PHE A 100 13.15 -6.35 -4.10
C PHE A 100 13.98 -7.55 -3.64
N ILE A 101 13.35 -8.65 -3.24
CA ILE A 101 14.07 -9.78 -2.63
C ILE A 101 14.81 -10.61 -3.69
N LYS A 102 14.15 -10.90 -4.82
CA LYS A 102 14.75 -11.71 -5.88
C LYS A 102 15.47 -10.90 -6.95
N GLY A 103 14.90 -9.76 -7.36
CA GLY A 103 15.48 -8.96 -8.43
C GLY A 103 16.64 -8.09 -7.95
N MET A 104 16.49 -7.42 -6.82
CA MET A 104 17.48 -6.47 -6.28
C MET A 104 18.34 -7.06 -5.15
N HIS A 105 18.03 -8.27 -4.67
CA HIS A 105 18.68 -8.94 -3.53
C HIS A 105 18.58 -8.12 -2.22
N VAL A 106 17.56 -7.25 -2.10
CA VAL A 106 17.29 -6.46 -0.91
C VAL A 106 16.19 -7.14 -0.10
N GLN A 107 16.58 -7.72 1.05
CA GLN A 107 15.65 -8.44 1.91
C GLN A 107 14.93 -7.48 2.85
N LEU A 108 13.75 -6.98 2.46
CA LEU A 108 12.91 -6.10 3.27
C LEU A 108 12.11 -6.85 4.34
N TRP A 109 11.77 -8.13 4.06
CA TRP A 109 11.11 -9.07 4.97
C TRP A 109 11.46 -10.51 4.61
N ASP A 110 11.19 -11.44 5.51
CA ASP A 110 11.40 -12.87 5.29
C ASP A 110 10.32 -13.68 6.01
N TYR A 111 9.53 -14.42 5.26
CA TYR A 111 8.49 -15.31 5.76
C TYR A 111 8.84 -16.78 5.64
N SER A 112 10.10 -17.14 5.40
CA SER A 112 10.52 -18.55 5.23
C SER A 112 10.17 -19.43 6.40
N LYS A 113 10.10 -18.85 7.61
CA LYS A 113 9.74 -19.56 8.86
C LYS A 113 8.23 -19.61 9.12
N GLU A 114 7.42 -18.88 8.35
CA GLU A 114 5.97 -18.84 8.52
C GLU A 114 5.30 -20.01 7.79
N LYS A 115 4.20 -20.52 8.35
CA LYS A 115 3.43 -21.60 7.72
C LYS A 115 2.78 -21.14 6.42
N PHE A 116 2.71 -22.04 5.44
CA PHE A 116 2.14 -21.79 4.12
C PHE A 116 2.77 -20.58 3.41
N ASN A 117 4.09 -20.40 3.59
CA ASN A 117 4.80 -19.39 2.82
C ASN A 117 5.05 -19.85 1.37
N ILE A 118 5.08 -18.87 0.47
CA ILE A 118 5.48 -19.05 -0.92
C ILE A 118 6.78 -18.27 -1.11
N GLN A 119 7.87 -18.99 -1.31
CA GLN A 119 9.22 -18.46 -1.57
C GLN A 119 9.75 -17.51 -0.48
N GLY A 120 9.21 -17.55 0.75
CA GLY A 120 9.54 -16.62 1.82
C GLY A 120 9.01 -15.20 1.61
N ILE A 121 8.27 -14.95 0.51
CA ILE A 121 7.79 -13.62 0.11
C ILE A 121 6.40 -13.34 0.68
N ILE A 122 5.46 -14.26 0.52
CA ILE A 122 4.10 -14.18 1.08
C ILE A 122 3.83 -15.39 1.97
N CYS A 123 2.89 -15.25 2.89
CA CYS A 123 2.42 -16.38 3.69
C CYS A 123 0.97 -16.16 4.12
N LEU A 124 0.25 -17.25 4.46
CA LEU A 124 -1.16 -17.21 4.83
C LEU A 124 -1.46 -16.20 5.94
N LYS A 125 -0.60 -16.11 6.96
CA LYS A 125 -0.76 -15.19 8.09
C LYS A 125 -0.84 -13.75 7.62
N PHE A 126 0.10 -13.29 6.78
CA PHE A 126 0.14 -11.92 6.29
C PHE A 126 -0.87 -11.67 5.17
N SER A 127 -1.25 -12.67 4.38
CA SER A 127 -2.39 -12.57 3.47
C SER A 127 -3.71 -12.32 4.22
N ILE A 128 -3.89 -12.92 5.42
CA ILE A 128 -5.04 -12.61 6.30
C ILE A 128 -4.96 -11.17 6.82
N PHE A 129 -3.77 -10.67 7.19
CA PHE A 129 -3.60 -9.25 7.56
C PHE A 129 -3.98 -8.31 6.41
N TRP A 130 -3.57 -8.60 5.19
CA TRP A 130 -3.96 -7.83 4.00
C TRP A 130 -5.48 -7.88 3.77
N ALA A 131 -6.11 -9.04 3.96
CA ALA A 131 -7.56 -9.17 3.89
C ALA A 131 -8.27 -8.31 4.96
N ILE A 132 -7.77 -8.29 6.19
CA ILE A 132 -8.32 -7.45 7.27
C ILE A 132 -8.15 -5.96 6.92
N LEU A 133 -6.99 -5.54 6.44
CA LEU A 133 -6.77 -4.16 6.01
C LEU A 133 -7.69 -3.78 4.84
N GLY A 134 -7.89 -4.70 3.88
CA GLY A 134 -8.84 -4.52 2.79
C GLY A 134 -10.28 -4.37 3.29
N ALA A 135 -10.70 -5.17 4.27
CA ALA A 135 -12.02 -5.06 4.89
C ALA A 135 -12.20 -3.71 5.61
N ILE A 136 -11.21 -3.31 6.42
CA ILE A 136 -11.22 -2.00 7.10
C ILE A 136 -11.33 -0.87 6.08
N TYR A 137 -10.52 -0.95 5.00
CA TYR A 137 -10.62 0.03 3.93
C TYR A 137 -12.02 0.06 3.33
N TYR A 138 -12.52 -1.08 2.85
CA TYR A 138 -13.76 -1.16 2.10
C TYR A 138 -14.99 -0.75 2.91
N PHE A 139 -15.11 -1.25 4.14
CA PHE A 139 -16.29 -1.01 4.97
C PHE A 139 -16.24 0.28 5.79
N LEU A 140 -15.05 0.76 6.16
CA LEU A 140 -14.91 1.90 7.07
C LEU A 140 -14.24 3.10 6.42
N ILE A 141 -13.18 2.91 5.63
CA ILE A 141 -12.33 4.02 5.14
C ILE A 141 -12.81 4.57 3.81
N HIS A 142 -13.33 3.72 2.91
CA HIS A 142 -13.70 4.14 1.55
C HIS A 142 -14.64 5.35 1.49
N PRO A 143 -15.70 5.49 2.33
CA PRO A 143 -16.53 6.69 2.33
C PRO A 143 -15.75 7.96 2.71
N HIS A 144 -14.79 7.86 3.62
CA HIS A 144 -13.94 8.99 4.01
C HIS A 144 -12.95 9.36 2.90
N ILE A 145 -12.48 8.39 2.12
CA ILE A 145 -11.69 8.65 0.91
C ILE A 145 -12.49 9.46 -0.09
N LEU A 146 -13.75 9.10 -0.35
CA LEU A 146 -14.62 9.87 -1.25
C LEU A 146 -14.79 11.32 -0.79
N ASN A 147 -14.98 11.54 0.52
CA ASN A 147 -15.05 12.89 1.10
C ASN A 147 -13.73 13.65 0.94
N ALA A 148 -12.58 12.98 1.15
CA ALA A 148 -11.27 13.59 0.96
C ALA A 148 -11.01 13.96 -0.51
N LEU A 149 -11.46 13.17 -1.46
CA LEU A 149 -11.37 13.46 -2.89
C LEU A 149 -12.30 14.63 -3.27
N GLN A 150 -13.49 14.71 -2.68
CA GLN A 150 -14.38 15.85 -2.84
C GLN A 150 -13.73 17.13 -2.28
N TRP A 151 -13.12 17.07 -1.10
CA TRP A 151 -12.37 18.18 -0.53
C TRP A 151 -11.23 18.62 -1.47
N LEU A 152 -10.45 17.67 -1.99
CA LEU A 152 -9.36 17.96 -2.93
C LEU A 152 -9.87 18.66 -4.19
N SER A 153 -11.05 18.30 -4.70
CA SER A 153 -11.64 18.92 -5.89
C SER A 153 -11.95 20.40 -5.69
N HIS A 154 -12.21 20.82 -4.45
CA HIS A 154 -12.46 22.24 -4.08
C HIS A 154 -11.16 22.95 -3.62
N ASN A 155 -10.06 22.21 -3.40
CA ASN A 155 -8.79 22.73 -2.89
C ASN A 155 -7.63 22.32 -3.81
N LEU A 156 -7.74 22.59 -5.11
CA LEU A 156 -6.76 22.15 -6.11
C LEU A 156 -5.35 22.69 -5.86
N GLN A 157 -5.18 23.79 -5.11
CA GLN A 157 -3.87 24.27 -4.67
C GLN A 157 -3.09 23.21 -3.87
N PHE A 158 -3.77 22.24 -3.26
CA PHE A 158 -3.12 21.13 -2.56
C PHE A 158 -2.32 20.21 -3.53
N SER A 159 -2.63 20.26 -4.82
CA SER A 159 -1.86 19.53 -5.84
C SER A 159 -0.39 19.95 -5.87
N PHE A 160 -0.05 21.17 -5.42
CA PHE A 160 1.33 21.60 -5.25
C PHE A 160 2.08 20.71 -4.24
N PHE A 161 1.46 20.39 -3.11
CA PHE A 161 2.08 19.51 -2.11
C PHE A 161 2.22 18.07 -2.61
N ILE A 162 1.25 17.60 -3.40
CA ILE A 162 1.33 16.30 -4.07
C ILE A 162 2.51 16.30 -5.05
N GLY A 163 2.67 17.34 -5.85
CA GLY A 163 3.80 17.49 -6.78
C GLY A 163 5.15 17.56 -6.05
N ALA A 164 5.23 18.33 -4.95
CA ALA A 164 6.43 18.41 -4.13
C ALA A 164 6.80 17.04 -3.53
N PHE A 165 5.80 16.28 -3.04
CA PHE A 165 6.02 14.90 -2.59
C PHE A 165 6.64 14.04 -3.68
N PHE A 166 6.06 14.03 -4.88
CA PHE A 166 6.60 13.23 -5.98
C PHE A 166 8.01 13.66 -6.38
N GLY A 167 8.32 14.97 -6.32
CA GLY A 167 9.68 15.48 -6.56
C GLY A 167 10.68 14.88 -5.56
N VAL A 168 10.40 14.96 -4.26
CA VAL A 168 11.24 14.39 -3.19
C VAL A 168 11.30 12.86 -3.31
N PHE A 169 10.17 12.22 -3.55
CA PHE A 169 10.07 10.77 -3.72
C PHE A 169 10.95 10.26 -4.86
N MET A 170 10.93 10.92 -6.03
CA MET A 170 11.77 10.52 -7.18
C MET A 170 13.25 10.69 -6.89
N VAL A 171 13.65 11.78 -6.22
CA VAL A 171 15.05 11.98 -5.80
C VAL A 171 15.49 10.86 -4.86
N ASP A 172 14.65 10.49 -3.88
CA ASP A 172 14.97 9.42 -2.94
C ASP A 172 15.04 8.05 -3.63
N VAL A 173 14.12 7.77 -4.56
CA VAL A 173 14.17 6.54 -5.38
C VAL A 173 15.51 6.42 -6.12
N VAL A 174 15.93 7.48 -6.82
CA VAL A 174 17.21 7.47 -7.54
C VAL A 174 18.40 7.31 -6.57
N TYR A 175 18.37 8.01 -5.44
CA TYR A 175 19.41 7.92 -4.41
C TYR A 175 19.50 6.50 -3.83
N SER A 176 18.37 5.92 -3.43
CA SER A 176 18.31 4.59 -2.82
C SER A 176 18.71 3.48 -3.80
N LEU A 177 18.30 3.60 -5.07
CA LEU A 177 18.73 2.67 -6.12
C LEU A 177 20.24 2.73 -6.37
N ASN A 178 20.85 3.94 -6.39
CA ASN A 178 22.28 4.10 -6.57
C ASN A 178 23.12 3.51 -5.42
N ILE A 179 22.57 3.49 -4.19
CA ILE A 179 23.23 2.81 -3.07
C ILE A 179 23.26 1.30 -3.29
N VAL A 180 22.14 0.70 -3.67
CA VAL A 180 22.01 -0.75 -3.87
C VAL A 180 22.87 -1.24 -5.04
N THR A 181 22.95 -0.49 -6.12
CA THR A 181 23.77 -0.89 -7.29
C THR A 181 25.28 -0.79 -7.07
N LYS A 182 25.72 -0.17 -5.95
CA LYS A 182 27.15 -0.04 -5.58
C LYS A 182 27.60 -1.05 -4.54
N VAL A 183 26.69 -1.83 -3.98
CA VAL A 183 26.94 -2.93 -3.03
C VAL A 183 26.89 -4.26 -3.75
#